data_6b18e14f07d88b2960a7bf6e8907b866
#
_entry.id   6b18e14f07d88b2960a7bf6e8907b866
#
_cell.length_a   1.000
_cell.length_b   1.000
_cell.length_c   1.000
_cell.angle_alpha   90.00
_cell.angle_beta   90.00
_cell.angle_gamma   90.00
#
_symmetry.space_group_name_H-M   'P 1'
#
loop_
_entity.id
_entity.type
_entity.pdbx_description
1 polymer ?
#
loop_
_entity_poly.entity_id
_entity_poly.type
_entity_poly.pdbx_seq_one_letter_code
_entity_poly.pdbx_strand_id
1 'polypeptide(L)'
;MAELKNTPLREFHLEMGAKMVPRSGWTLPLHFSEGASDEHHCCRSKAALFDLCADGRYRIAFPGAWQCVQKLLFYGENELQPGQCRRDILMNKEGIAVAPCQVSLMAADDLFVTVPFQCTAKAEALFQSEKAEFVSLSEYLACIGISGPESRKTLVMCGVKEEDLPGEGETKLLELDGLRAIVSFSQFFDEEGFEINFNAECTDQIWDLLLETDLPWPAGLAAQETLALEAGSFGANEFLISRPAADVLAKTALVTFEGRRAPLAGVKLLNEEGKEIAAVTTGAYCPGLERAAAWAYFPEGIPEAGTPLHADASGVTVSGTVGE
;
A
#
# COMPACT_ATOMS: atom_id res chain seq x y z
N MET A 1 27.53 -7.06 4.18
CA MET A 1 26.16 -6.55 3.84
C MET A 1 25.23 -7.70 4.13
N ALA A 2 24.10 -7.44 4.76
CA ALA A 2 23.08 -8.50 4.92
C ALA A 2 22.61 -8.94 3.53
N GLU A 3 22.38 -10.24 3.36
CA GLU A 3 21.85 -10.80 2.12
C GLU A 3 20.41 -10.29 1.93
N LEU A 4 20.08 -9.80 0.72
CA LEU A 4 18.76 -9.31 0.39
C LEU A 4 17.82 -10.51 0.20
N LYS A 5 16.61 -10.41 0.76
CA LYS A 5 15.54 -11.38 0.53
C LYS A 5 14.95 -11.21 -0.87
N ASN A 6 14.41 -12.28 -1.41
CA ASN A 6 13.68 -12.29 -2.69
C ASN A 6 12.26 -12.78 -2.44
N THR A 7 11.32 -12.30 -3.25
CA THR A 7 9.96 -12.85 -3.28
C THR A 7 9.94 -14.15 -4.11
N PRO A 8 8.94 -15.01 -3.96
CA PRO A 8 8.77 -16.19 -4.82
C PRO A 8 8.69 -15.83 -6.31
N LEU A 9 8.20 -14.64 -6.66
CA LEU A 9 8.03 -14.16 -8.04
C LEU A 9 9.31 -13.61 -8.68
N ARG A 10 10.47 -13.66 -8.01
CA ARG A 10 11.71 -13.04 -8.51
C ARG A 10 12.10 -13.49 -9.92
N GLU A 11 12.04 -14.77 -10.21
CA GLU A 11 12.44 -15.30 -11.52
C GLU A 11 11.46 -14.84 -12.62
N PHE A 12 10.16 -14.84 -12.33
CA PHE A 12 9.15 -14.27 -13.25
C PHE A 12 9.41 -12.79 -13.54
N HIS A 13 9.74 -12.01 -12.52
CA HIS A 13 10.05 -10.61 -12.72
C HIS A 13 11.25 -10.41 -13.64
N LEU A 14 12.29 -11.22 -13.49
CA LEU A 14 13.47 -11.18 -14.36
C LEU A 14 13.14 -11.59 -15.79
N GLU A 15 12.37 -12.66 -15.99
CA GLU A 15 11.93 -13.15 -17.30
C GLU A 15 11.07 -12.11 -18.03
N MET A 16 10.25 -11.35 -17.30
CA MET A 16 9.44 -10.25 -17.83
C MET A 16 10.21 -8.93 -17.97
N GLY A 17 11.55 -8.94 -17.81
CA GLY A 17 12.41 -7.78 -18.00
C GLY A 17 12.32 -6.73 -16.90
N ALA A 18 11.94 -7.12 -15.67
CA ALA A 18 11.87 -6.18 -14.56
C ALA A 18 13.26 -5.64 -14.16
N LYS A 19 13.31 -4.34 -13.90
CA LYS A 19 14.44 -3.71 -13.24
C LYS A 19 14.32 -3.92 -11.74
N MET A 20 15.11 -4.83 -11.19
CA MET A 20 15.12 -5.13 -9.76
C MET A 20 15.92 -4.12 -8.96
N VAL A 21 15.41 -3.72 -7.78
CA VAL A 21 16.10 -2.77 -6.87
C VAL A 21 16.04 -3.26 -5.43
N PRO A 22 17.08 -2.93 -4.62
CA PRO A 22 17.04 -3.17 -3.18
C PRO A 22 16.10 -2.17 -2.51
N ARG A 23 15.17 -2.68 -1.68
CA ARG A 23 14.26 -1.86 -0.89
C ARG A 23 14.00 -2.52 0.47
N SER A 24 14.41 -1.87 1.57
CA SER A 24 14.19 -2.33 2.96
C SER A 24 14.47 -3.81 3.20
N GLY A 25 15.62 -4.29 2.71
CA GLY A 25 16.08 -5.68 2.90
C GLY A 25 15.56 -6.68 1.86
N TRP A 26 14.77 -6.27 0.90
CA TRP A 26 14.24 -7.07 -0.21
C TRP A 26 14.78 -6.63 -1.56
N THR A 27 14.77 -7.53 -2.53
CA THR A 27 14.98 -7.23 -3.96
C THR A 27 13.61 -7.26 -4.64
N LEU A 28 13.13 -6.12 -5.14
CA LEU A 28 11.77 -5.95 -5.67
C LEU A 28 11.81 -5.32 -7.08
N PRO A 29 10.78 -5.55 -7.93
CA PRO A 29 10.68 -4.92 -9.23
C PRO A 29 10.39 -3.42 -9.08
N LEU A 30 11.25 -2.56 -9.67
CA LEU A 30 11.00 -1.14 -9.74
C LEU A 30 9.99 -0.79 -10.83
N HIS A 31 10.21 -1.37 -12.00
CA HIS A 31 9.31 -1.32 -13.18
C HIS A 31 9.67 -2.47 -14.12
N PHE A 32 8.77 -2.80 -15.02
CA PHE A 32 8.97 -3.77 -16.11
C PHE A 32 9.41 -3.07 -17.41
N SER A 33 9.44 -3.80 -18.53
CA SER A 33 9.97 -3.32 -19.81
C SER A 33 9.24 -2.09 -20.37
N GLU A 34 7.93 -1.99 -20.16
CA GLU A 34 7.09 -0.88 -20.64
C GLU A 34 7.35 0.41 -19.86
N GLY A 35 7.85 0.28 -18.63
CA GLY A 35 8.16 1.41 -17.75
C GLY A 35 7.01 1.85 -16.87
N ALA A 36 7.37 2.48 -15.77
CA ALA A 36 6.44 2.84 -14.69
C ALA A 36 5.23 3.69 -15.10
N SER A 37 5.37 4.54 -16.13
CA SER A 37 4.28 5.37 -16.62
C SER A 37 3.20 4.55 -17.32
N ASP A 38 3.59 3.57 -18.14
CA ASP A 38 2.66 2.73 -18.88
C ASP A 38 1.99 1.73 -17.94
N GLU A 39 2.73 1.19 -16.95
CA GLU A 39 2.18 0.38 -15.86
C GLU A 39 1.11 1.16 -15.07
N HIS A 40 1.40 2.41 -14.73
CA HIS A 40 0.45 3.31 -14.06
C HIS A 40 -0.83 3.48 -14.88
N HIS A 41 -0.69 3.82 -16.18
CA HIS A 41 -1.84 3.98 -17.08
C HIS A 41 -2.61 2.68 -17.31
N CYS A 42 -1.92 1.53 -17.32
CA CYS A 42 -2.58 0.22 -17.39
C CYS A 42 -3.46 -0.01 -16.15
N CYS A 43 -2.98 0.30 -14.96
CA CYS A 43 -3.78 0.22 -13.73
C CYS A 43 -5.06 1.08 -13.81
N ARG A 44 -4.96 2.30 -14.35
CA ARG A 44 -6.10 3.21 -14.49
C ARG A 44 -7.10 2.81 -15.58
N SER A 45 -6.65 2.12 -16.63
CA SER A 45 -7.49 1.80 -17.81
C SER A 45 -7.94 0.35 -17.87
N LYS A 46 -7.20 -0.56 -17.24
CA LYS A 46 -7.45 -2.00 -17.21
C LYS A 46 -7.30 -2.56 -15.81
N ALA A 47 -6.18 -3.22 -15.56
CA ALA A 47 -5.76 -3.70 -14.25
C ALA A 47 -4.23 -3.85 -14.19
N ALA A 48 -3.68 -3.79 -12.98
CA ALA A 48 -2.27 -4.08 -12.73
C ALA A 48 -2.11 -5.09 -11.60
N LEU A 49 -1.09 -5.95 -11.72
CA LEU A 49 -0.68 -6.92 -10.70
C LEU A 49 0.53 -6.38 -9.95
N PHE A 50 0.46 -6.45 -8.62
CA PHE A 50 1.51 -6.01 -7.71
C PHE A 50 2.01 -7.20 -6.89
N ASP A 51 3.33 -7.40 -6.85
CA ASP A 51 3.95 -8.36 -5.94
C ASP A 51 3.95 -7.81 -4.51
N LEU A 52 3.05 -8.31 -3.68
CA LEU A 52 2.93 -8.00 -2.26
C LEU A 52 3.51 -9.10 -1.37
N CYS A 53 4.29 -10.05 -1.94
CA CYS A 53 4.82 -11.18 -1.17
C CYS A 53 5.82 -10.77 -0.09
N ALA A 54 6.45 -9.61 -0.20
CA ALA A 54 7.35 -9.07 0.82
C ALA A 54 6.61 -8.56 2.07
N ASP A 55 5.32 -8.24 1.98
CA ASP A 55 4.53 -7.68 3.08
C ASP A 55 4.38 -8.69 4.24
N GLY A 56 4.17 -8.15 5.43
CA GLY A 56 3.91 -8.95 6.62
C GLY A 56 2.47 -9.46 6.66
N ARG A 57 2.28 -10.73 6.96
CA ARG A 57 0.96 -11.39 7.11
C ARG A 57 0.90 -12.10 8.44
N TYR A 58 -0.10 -11.75 9.23
CA TYR A 58 -0.22 -12.21 10.61
C TYR A 58 -1.62 -12.74 10.88
N ARG A 59 -1.71 -13.90 11.51
CA ARG A 59 -2.93 -14.37 12.15
C ARG A 59 -2.86 -14.09 13.63
N ILE A 60 -3.89 -13.47 14.18
CA ILE A 60 -4.04 -13.17 15.59
C ILE A 60 -5.35 -13.82 16.05
N ALA A 61 -5.22 -14.95 16.77
CA ALA A 61 -6.38 -15.78 17.12
C ALA A 61 -6.25 -16.34 18.54
N PHE A 62 -6.95 -15.71 19.47
CA PHE A 62 -7.07 -16.12 20.87
C PHE A 62 -8.33 -15.48 21.47
N PRO A 63 -8.88 -16.00 22.59
CA PRO A 63 -10.05 -15.39 23.22
C PRO A 63 -9.80 -13.92 23.58
N GLY A 64 -10.58 -13.00 23.01
CA GLY A 64 -10.40 -11.55 23.18
C GLY A 64 -9.41 -10.91 22.20
N ALA A 65 -9.04 -11.59 21.11
CA ALA A 65 -8.10 -11.07 20.12
C ALA A 65 -8.62 -9.76 19.48
N TRP A 66 -9.91 -9.70 19.14
CA TRP A 66 -10.49 -8.47 18.61
C TRP A 66 -10.36 -7.30 19.59
N GLN A 67 -10.74 -7.49 20.86
CA GLN A 67 -10.65 -6.46 21.90
C GLN A 67 -9.19 -6.03 22.19
N CYS A 68 -8.23 -6.90 21.92
CA CYS A 68 -6.82 -6.58 22.01
C CYS A 68 -6.38 -5.72 20.84
N VAL A 69 -6.63 -6.16 19.59
CA VAL A 69 -6.16 -5.51 18.39
C VAL A 69 -6.89 -4.19 18.12
N GLN A 70 -8.20 -4.11 18.38
CA GLN A 70 -8.96 -2.87 18.16
C GLN A 70 -8.37 -1.66 18.90
N LYS A 71 -7.73 -1.85 20.05
CA LYS A 71 -7.07 -0.78 20.83
C LYS A 71 -5.78 -0.28 20.17
N LEU A 72 -5.23 -1.05 19.24
CA LEU A 72 -4.04 -0.72 18.48
C LEU A 72 -4.38 -0.08 17.12
N LEU A 73 -5.67 0.04 16.79
CA LEU A 73 -6.16 0.58 15.53
C LEU A 73 -6.65 2.02 15.72
N PHE A 74 -6.35 2.89 14.76
CA PHE A 74 -6.82 4.28 14.78
C PHE A 74 -8.34 4.38 14.70
N TYR A 75 -8.97 3.56 13.85
CA TYR A 75 -10.43 3.45 13.73
C TYR A 75 -11.01 2.29 14.57
N GLY A 76 -10.31 1.88 15.62
CA GLY A 76 -10.67 0.72 16.43
C GLY A 76 -12.06 0.80 17.09
N GLU A 77 -12.62 2.00 17.27
CA GLU A 77 -13.99 2.20 17.78
C GLU A 77 -15.07 1.66 16.83
N ASN A 78 -14.77 1.57 15.53
CA ASN A 78 -15.67 1.00 14.55
C ASN A 78 -15.52 -0.53 14.54
N GLU A 79 -16.51 -1.24 15.08
CA GLU A 79 -16.47 -2.70 15.12
C GLU A 79 -16.54 -3.33 13.72
N LEU A 80 -15.71 -4.38 13.51
CA LEU A 80 -15.82 -5.26 12.36
C LEU A 80 -16.69 -6.47 12.71
N GLN A 81 -17.44 -6.95 11.72
CA GLN A 81 -18.14 -8.23 11.79
C GLN A 81 -17.30 -9.32 11.07
N PRO A 82 -17.47 -10.61 11.42
CA PRO A 82 -16.83 -11.69 10.68
C PRO A 82 -17.09 -11.59 9.16
N GLY A 83 -16.05 -11.71 8.38
CA GLY A 83 -16.06 -11.51 6.92
C GLY A 83 -15.82 -10.05 6.48
N GLN A 84 -15.65 -9.12 7.41
CA GLN A 84 -15.34 -7.73 7.09
C GLN A 84 -13.84 -7.44 7.21
N CYS A 85 -13.38 -6.49 6.41
CA CYS A 85 -12.04 -5.94 6.48
C CYS A 85 -12.05 -4.42 6.31
N ARG A 86 -10.96 -3.77 6.73
CA ARG A 86 -10.70 -2.35 6.44
C ARG A 86 -9.21 -2.03 6.49
N ARG A 87 -8.85 -0.95 5.81
CA ARG A 87 -7.54 -0.32 5.99
C ARG A 87 -7.55 0.55 7.24
N ASP A 88 -6.47 0.49 8.01
CA ASP A 88 -6.35 1.17 9.30
C ASP A 88 -4.88 1.55 9.56
N ILE A 89 -4.60 2.18 10.68
CA ILE A 89 -3.26 2.52 11.15
C ILE A 89 -3.04 1.84 12.50
N LEU A 90 -2.03 0.98 12.59
CA LEU A 90 -1.55 0.46 13.86
C LEU A 90 -0.87 1.58 14.65
N MET A 91 -1.23 1.73 15.90
CA MET A 91 -0.71 2.73 16.83
C MET A 91 -0.20 2.07 18.11
N ASN A 92 0.76 2.71 18.74
CA ASN A 92 1.10 2.41 20.13
C ASN A 92 0.12 3.08 21.12
N LYS A 93 0.30 2.84 22.42
CA LYS A 93 -0.55 3.41 23.49
C LYS A 93 -0.56 4.94 23.57
N GLU A 94 0.49 5.57 23.07
CA GLU A 94 0.62 7.01 23.00
C GLU A 94 -0.06 7.60 21.75
N GLY A 95 -0.70 6.78 20.93
CA GLY A 95 -1.34 7.19 19.68
C GLY A 95 -0.37 7.48 18.53
N ILE A 96 0.89 7.05 18.66
CA ILE A 96 1.90 7.21 17.62
C ILE A 96 1.70 6.12 16.56
N ALA A 97 1.62 6.52 15.29
CA ALA A 97 1.51 5.61 14.16
C ALA A 97 2.75 4.70 14.05
N VAL A 98 2.49 3.41 13.92
CA VAL A 98 3.51 2.35 13.80
C VAL A 98 3.55 1.77 12.41
N ALA A 99 2.39 1.49 11.83
CA ALA A 99 2.26 0.94 10.47
C ALA A 99 0.87 1.19 9.90
N PRO A 100 0.72 1.47 8.60
CA PRO A 100 -0.55 1.23 7.93
C PRO A 100 -0.79 -0.28 7.90
N CYS A 101 -2.04 -0.70 7.94
CA CYS A 101 -2.41 -2.11 7.88
C CYS A 101 -3.75 -2.31 7.16
N GLN A 102 -4.00 -3.52 6.72
CA GLN A 102 -5.35 -4.01 6.49
C GLN A 102 -5.66 -5.04 7.56
N VAL A 103 -6.80 -4.88 8.22
CA VAL A 103 -7.30 -5.82 9.22
C VAL A 103 -8.56 -6.48 8.70
N SER A 104 -8.60 -7.80 8.73
CA SER A 104 -9.74 -8.63 8.35
C SER A 104 -10.18 -9.48 9.55
N LEU A 105 -11.45 -9.41 9.93
CA LEU A 105 -12.02 -10.28 10.96
C LEU A 105 -12.58 -11.53 10.29
N MET A 106 -11.81 -12.63 10.31
CA MET A 106 -12.16 -13.89 9.65
C MET A 106 -13.27 -14.65 10.38
N ALA A 107 -13.23 -14.60 11.71
CA ALA A 107 -14.24 -15.14 12.62
C ALA A 107 -14.18 -14.35 13.93
N ALA A 108 -15.09 -14.63 14.87
CA ALA A 108 -14.97 -14.05 16.21
C ALA A 108 -13.57 -14.36 16.79
N ASP A 109 -12.85 -13.33 17.20
CA ASP A 109 -11.48 -13.45 17.74
C ASP A 109 -10.44 -14.15 16.83
N ASP A 110 -10.65 -14.14 15.51
CA ASP A 110 -9.69 -14.65 14.52
C ASP A 110 -9.46 -13.57 13.45
N LEU A 111 -8.33 -12.90 13.53
CA LEU A 111 -7.97 -11.80 12.65
C LEU A 111 -6.84 -12.21 11.70
N PHE A 112 -6.93 -11.69 10.48
CA PHE A 112 -5.86 -11.68 9.52
C PHE A 112 -5.43 -10.23 9.28
N VAL A 113 -4.15 -9.94 9.52
CA VAL A 113 -3.60 -8.58 9.43
C VAL A 113 -2.45 -8.56 8.44
N THR A 114 -2.50 -7.63 7.47
CA THR A 114 -1.39 -7.37 6.56
C THR A 114 -0.77 -6.01 6.85
N VAL A 115 0.55 -5.91 6.73
CA VAL A 115 1.30 -4.66 6.87
C VAL A 115 2.38 -4.57 5.80
N PRO A 116 2.70 -3.39 5.29
CA PRO A 116 3.78 -3.21 4.32
C PRO A 116 5.12 -3.72 4.86
N PHE A 117 5.93 -4.30 3.99
CA PHE A 117 7.20 -4.94 4.34
C PHE A 117 8.18 -4.03 5.10
N GLN A 118 8.13 -2.71 4.88
CA GLN A 118 8.94 -1.74 5.62
C GLN A 118 8.56 -1.63 7.10
N CYS A 119 7.36 -2.06 7.46
CA CYS A 119 6.78 -1.91 8.79
C CYS A 119 6.74 -3.21 9.59
N THR A 120 7.10 -4.36 9.04
CA THR A 120 6.95 -5.69 9.66
C THR A 120 7.57 -5.77 11.05
N ALA A 121 8.85 -5.37 11.19
CA ALA A 121 9.54 -5.41 12.47
C ALA A 121 8.89 -4.51 13.55
N LYS A 122 8.37 -3.34 13.16
CA LYS A 122 7.67 -2.42 14.07
C LYS A 122 6.31 -2.98 14.50
N ALA A 123 5.57 -3.57 13.57
CA ALA A 123 4.28 -4.20 13.85
C ALA A 123 4.44 -5.41 14.78
N GLU A 124 5.42 -6.29 14.56
CA GLU A 124 5.72 -7.43 15.42
C GLU A 124 6.12 -6.98 16.83
N ALA A 125 6.98 -5.95 16.94
CA ALA A 125 7.35 -5.38 18.23
C ALA A 125 6.13 -4.80 18.98
N LEU A 126 5.20 -4.15 18.26
CA LEU A 126 3.94 -3.67 18.84
C LEU A 126 3.09 -4.83 19.35
N PHE A 127 2.83 -5.86 18.54
CA PHE A 127 2.05 -7.03 18.95
C PHE A 127 2.64 -7.71 20.18
N GLN A 128 3.97 -7.89 20.21
CA GLN A 128 4.67 -8.46 21.37
C GLN A 128 4.51 -7.59 22.63
N SER A 129 4.69 -6.26 22.52
CA SER A 129 4.57 -5.34 23.65
C SER A 129 3.17 -5.31 24.24
N GLU A 130 2.16 -5.50 23.41
CA GLU A 130 0.74 -5.51 23.77
C GLU A 130 0.21 -6.90 24.08
N LYS A 131 1.07 -7.93 24.05
CA LYS A 131 0.72 -9.33 24.30
C LYS A 131 -0.36 -9.87 23.37
N ALA A 132 -0.44 -9.33 22.16
CA ALA A 132 -1.25 -9.90 21.10
C ALA A 132 -0.52 -11.14 20.57
N GLU A 133 -1.03 -12.31 20.92
CA GLU A 133 -0.47 -13.59 20.44
C GLU A 133 -0.71 -13.69 18.93
N PHE A 134 0.35 -13.68 18.15
CA PHE A 134 0.28 -13.75 16.70
C PHE A 134 1.13 -14.88 16.12
N VAL A 135 0.72 -15.35 14.95
CA VAL A 135 1.52 -16.25 14.10
C VAL A 135 1.84 -15.49 12.80
N SER A 136 3.14 -15.39 12.50
CA SER A 136 3.55 -14.88 11.18
C SER A 136 3.28 -15.94 10.12
N LEU A 137 2.54 -15.56 9.10
CA LEU A 137 2.22 -16.38 7.93
C LEU A 137 3.00 -15.95 6.68
N SER A 138 3.91 -14.98 6.79
CA SER A 138 4.60 -14.35 5.67
C SER A 138 5.47 -15.33 4.85
N GLU A 139 5.94 -16.41 5.46
CA GLU A 139 6.71 -17.46 4.76
C GLU A 139 5.82 -18.57 4.16
N TYR A 140 4.56 -18.66 4.60
CA TYR A 140 3.61 -19.71 4.18
C TYR A 140 2.60 -19.21 3.14
N LEU A 141 2.33 -17.92 3.15
CA LEU A 141 1.42 -17.28 2.22
C LEU A 141 2.18 -16.31 1.32
N ALA A 142 1.92 -16.38 0.03
CA ALA A 142 2.19 -15.32 -0.93
C ALA A 142 0.99 -14.36 -1.02
N CYS A 143 1.22 -13.17 -1.53
CA CYS A 143 0.17 -12.20 -1.79
C CYS A 143 0.40 -11.51 -3.12
N ILE A 144 -0.63 -11.47 -3.94
CA ILE A 144 -0.69 -10.66 -5.17
C ILE A 144 -1.82 -9.64 -4.98
N GLY A 145 -1.48 -8.36 -5.21
CA GLY A 145 -2.48 -7.30 -5.35
C GLY A 145 -2.91 -7.18 -6.79
N ILE A 146 -4.21 -7.02 -7.04
CA ILE A 146 -4.74 -6.61 -8.35
C ILE A 146 -5.54 -5.33 -8.16
N SER A 147 -5.34 -4.33 -9.01
CA SER A 147 -6.07 -3.05 -8.94
C SER A 147 -6.36 -2.51 -10.32
N GLY A 148 -7.52 -1.88 -10.49
CA GLY A 148 -7.99 -1.26 -11.73
C GLY A 148 -9.40 -1.72 -12.12
N PRO A 149 -10.04 -1.07 -13.08
CA PRO A 149 -11.46 -1.30 -13.45
C PRO A 149 -11.77 -2.72 -13.97
N GLU A 150 -10.77 -3.46 -14.46
CA GLU A 150 -10.93 -4.83 -14.94
C GLU A 150 -10.56 -5.89 -13.87
N SER A 151 -10.23 -5.48 -12.62
CA SER A 151 -9.80 -6.39 -11.55
C SER A 151 -10.83 -7.48 -11.24
N ARG A 152 -12.11 -7.10 -11.09
CA ARG A 152 -13.22 -8.02 -10.84
C ARG A 152 -13.39 -9.02 -11.98
N LYS A 153 -13.36 -8.54 -13.21
CA LYS A 153 -13.48 -9.37 -14.40
C LYS A 153 -12.32 -10.36 -14.54
N THR A 154 -11.10 -9.93 -14.19
CA THR A 154 -9.93 -10.83 -14.15
C THR A 154 -10.19 -12.01 -13.23
N LEU A 155 -10.67 -11.78 -11.99
CA LEU A 155 -10.95 -12.86 -11.04
C LEU A 155 -12.10 -13.77 -11.51
N VAL A 156 -13.10 -13.22 -12.18
CA VAL A 156 -14.17 -14.02 -12.79
C VAL A 156 -13.61 -14.94 -13.87
N MET A 157 -12.70 -14.45 -14.71
CA MET A 157 -12.02 -15.28 -15.73
C MET A 157 -11.13 -16.36 -15.10
N CYS A 158 -10.61 -16.14 -13.89
CA CYS A 158 -9.90 -17.14 -13.10
C CYS A 158 -10.82 -18.14 -12.37
N GLY A 159 -12.11 -18.20 -12.75
CA GLY A 159 -13.06 -19.20 -12.24
C GLY A 159 -13.83 -18.82 -10.98
N VAL A 160 -13.64 -17.62 -10.44
CA VAL A 160 -14.45 -17.12 -9.32
C VAL A 160 -15.81 -16.64 -9.85
N LYS A 161 -16.90 -17.02 -9.19
CA LYS A 161 -18.22 -16.47 -9.54
C LYS A 161 -18.30 -15.02 -9.08
N GLU A 162 -18.93 -14.18 -9.89
CA GLU A 162 -19.04 -12.74 -9.61
C GLU A 162 -19.73 -12.45 -8.28
N GLU A 163 -20.78 -13.20 -7.95
CA GLU A 163 -21.53 -13.09 -6.70
C GLU A 163 -20.74 -13.52 -5.45
N ASP A 164 -19.69 -14.33 -5.63
CA ASP A 164 -18.83 -14.78 -4.54
C ASP A 164 -17.67 -13.79 -4.26
N LEU A 165 -17.34 -12.88 -5.19
CA LEU A 165 -16.27 -11.90 -4.98
C LEU A 165 -16.61 -10.97 -3.80
N PRO A 166 -15.61 -10.59 -2.98
CA PRO A 166 -15.84 -9.64 -1.89
C PRO A 166 -16.24 -8.26 -2.43
N GLY A 167 -17.18 -7.62 -1.78
CA GLY A 167 -17.52 -6.21 -1.94
C GLY A 167 -16.67 -5.32 -1.05
N GLU A 168 -16.94 -4.01 -1.09
CA GLU A 168 -16.25 -3.03 -0.26
C GLU A 168 -16.33 -3.40 1.22
N GLY A 169 -15.17 -3.42 1.89
CA GLY A 169 -15.05 -3.78 3.29
C GLY A 169 -15.22 -5.28 3.58
N GLU A 170 -15.19 -6.15 2.59
CA GLU A 170 -15.34 -7.60 2.78
C GLU A 170 -14.03 -8.36 2.51
N THR A 171 -13.89 -9.49 3.21
CA THR A 171 -12.88 -10.51 2.98
C THR A 171 -13.56 -11.89 2.94
N LYS A 172 -13.15 -12.74 1.99
CA LYS A 172 -13.74 -14.07 1.78
C LYS A 172 -12.66 -15.11 1.52
N LEU A 173 -12.97 -16.35 1.90
CA LEU A 173 -12.22 -17.52 1.46
C LEU A 173 -12.81 -17.98 0.13
N LEU A 174 -12.02 -17.96 -0.92
CA LEU A 174 -12.42 -18.32 -2.27
C LEU A 174 -11.51 -19.41 -2.85
N GLU A 175 -11.88 -19.93 -4.00
CA GLU A 175 -11.04 -20.81 -4.81
C GLU A 175 -10.84 -20.18 -6.20
N LEU A 176 -9.58 -20.03 -6.61
CA LEU A 176 -9.16 -19.63 -7.94
C LEU A 176 -8.61 -20.91 -8.62
N ASP A 177 -9.30 -21.42 -9.61
CA ASP A 177 -8.96 -22.67 -10.29
C ASP A 177 -8.64 -23.83 -9.33
N GLY A 178 -9.45 -23.97 -8.27
CA GLY A 178 -9.27 -25.00 -7.22
C GLY A 178 -8.22 -24.66 -6.15
N LEU A 179 -7.52 -23.56 -6.24
CA LEU A 179 -6.54 -23.09 -5.26
C LEU A 179 -7.21 -22.14 -4.24
N ARG A 180 -7.12 -22.50 -2.97
CA ARG A 180 -7.72 -21.68 -1.89
C ARG A 180 -6.96 -20.40 -1.64
N ALA A 181 -7.70 -19.30 -1.54
CA ALA A 181 -7.16 -17.98 -1.23
C ALA A 181 -8.05 -17.21 -0.25
N ILE A 182 -7.44 -16.38 0.57
CA ILE A 182 -8.11 -15.27 1.28
C ILE A 182 -8.10 -14.10 0.32
N VAL A 183 -9.28 -13.70 -0.14
CA VAL A 183 -9.44 -12.55 -1.04
C VAL A 183 -10.11 -11.43 -0.27
N SER A 184 -9.43 -10.32 -0.14
CA SER A 184 -9.95 -9.12 0.54
C SER A 184 -10.15 -8.01 -0.47
N PHE A 185 -11.31 -7.33 -0.42
CA PHE A 185 -11.48 -6.09 -1.18
C PHE A 185 -10.45 -5.07 -0.73
N SER A 186 -9.83 -4.42 -1.67
CA SER A 186 -8.83 -3.39 -1.41
C SER A 186 -8.94 -2.28 -2.44
N GLN A 187 -9.11 -1.06 -1.94
CA GLN A 187 -9.10 0.14 -2.78
C GLN A 187 -7.72 0.78 -2.68
N PHE A 188 -6.74 0.17 -3.37
CA PHE A 188 -5.35 0.59 -3.23
C PHE A 188 -5.10 2.01 -3.72
N PHE A 189 -5.71 2.40 -4.84
CA PHE A 189 -5.33 3.61 -5.58
C PHE A 189 -6.56 4.35 -6.11
N ASP A 190 -7.64 4.42 -5.32
CA ASP A 190 -8.97 4.87 -5.73
C ASP A 190 -9.61 4.03 -6.85
N GLU A 191 -9.03 2.86 -7.11
CA GLU A 191 -9.55 1.86 -8.03
C GLU A 191 -10.02 0.63 -7.28
N GLU A 192 -11.03 -0.07 -7.82
CA GLU A 192 -11.38 -1.39 -7.31
C GLU A 192 -10.18 -2.33 -7.41
N GLY A 193 -9.96 -3.09 -6.34
CA GLY A 193 -8.87 -4.05 -6.32
C GLY A 193 -9.06 -5.11 -5.25
N PHE A 194 -8.13 -6.07 -5.22
CA PHE A 194 -8.17 -7.18 -4.29
C PHE A 194 -6.75 -7.56 -3.85
N GLU A 195 -6.62 -7.91 -2.58
CA GLU A 195 -5.47 -8.65 -2.07
C GLU A 195 -5.81 -10.14 -2.09
N ILE A 196 -4.99 -10.92 -2.79
CA ILE A 196 -5.17 -12.37 -2.96
C ILE A 196 -4.04 -13.05 -2.19
N ASN A 197 -4.35 -13.60 -1.02
CA ASN A 197 -3.41 -14.31 -0.16
C ASN A 197 -3.64 -15.82 -0.28
N PHE A 198 -2.61 -16.57 -0.67
CA PHE A 198 -2.69 -18.00 -0.96
C PHE A 198 -1.40 -18.71 -0.55
N ASN A 199 -1.39 -20.07 -0.60
CA ASN A 199 -0.20 -20.85 -0.26
C ASN A 199 0.97 -20.45 -1.17
N ALA A 200 2.12 -20.09 -0.56
CA ALA A 200 3.31 -19.65 -1.28
C ALA A 200 3.84 -20.68 -2.31
N GLU A 201 3.56 -21.96 -2.11
CA GLU A 201 3.92 -23.02 -3.07
C GLU A 201 3.11 -22.94 -4.38
N CYS A 202 1.99 -22.20 -4.42
CA CYS A 202 1.14 -22.01 -5.59
C CYS A 202 1.39 -20.67 -6.30
N THR A 203 2.48 -19.98 -5.97
CA THR A 203 2.72 -18.61 -6.47
C THR A 203 2.80 -18.56 -8.00
N ASP A 204 3.53 -19.48 -8.61
CA ASP A 204 3.68 -19.58 -10.06
C ASP A 204 2.33 -19.80 -10.74
N GLN A 205 1.52 -20.73 -10.22
CA GLN A 205 0.22 -21.09 -10.78
C GLN A 205 -0.77 -19.91 -10.72
N ILE A 206 -0.82 -19.20 -9.61
CA ILE A 206 -1.74 -18.04 -9.45
C ILE A 206 -1.28 -16.86 -10.32
N TRP A 207 0.03 -16.63 -10.41
CA TRP A 207 0.57 -15.56 -11.24
C TRP A 207 0.27 -15.78 -12.72
N ASP A 208 0.54 -16.98 -13.23
CA ASP A 208 0.25 -17.37 -14.59
C ASP A 208 -1.26 -17.32 -14.89
N LEU A 209 -2.09 -17.85 -13.99
CA LEU A 209 -3.55 -17.82 -14.12
C LEU A 209 -4.09 -16.39 -14.27
N LEU A 210 -3.57 -15.43 -13.51
CA LEU A 210 -3.98 -14.03 -13.61
C LEU A 210 -3.53 -13.40 -14.92
N LEU A 211 -2.31 -13.68 -15.38
CA LEU A 211 -1.76 -13.13 -16.62
C LEU A 211 -2.39 -13.73 -17.88
N GLU A 212 -2.80 -15.02 -17.86
CA GLU A 212 -3.47 -15.69 -18.98
C GLU A 212 -4.81 -15.04 -19.37
N THR A 213 -5.37 -14.19 -18.50
CA THR A 213 -6.58 -13.42 -18.82
C THR A 213 -6.35 -12.27 -19.80
N ASP A 214 -5.10 -11.89 -20.08
CA ASP A 214 -4.69 -10.75 -20.95
C ASP A 214 -5.24 -9.38 -20.50
N LEU A 215 -5.76 -9.28 -19.28
CA LEU A 215 -6.30 -8.03 -18.75
C LEU A 215 -5.28 -7.25 -17.91
N PRO A 216 -4.67 -7.86 -16.87
CA PRO A 216 -3.73 -7.14 -16.02
C PRO A 216 -2.31 -7.17 -16.59
N TRP A 217 -1.57 -6.10 -16.29
CA TRP A 217 -0.14 -6.06 -16.51
C TRP A 217 0.59 -6.13 -15.15
N PRO A 218 1.78 -6.76 -15.08
CA PRO A 218 2.62 -6.62 -13.92
C PRO A 218 3.08 -5.17 -13.77
N ALA A 219 3.07 -4.67 -12.54
CA ALA A 219 3.49 -3.32 -12.21
C ALA A 219 4.44 -3.31 -11.01
N GLY A 220 5.48 -2.49 -11.12
CA GLY A 220 6.53 -2.38 -10.12
C GLY A 220 6.27 -1.27 -9.10
N LEU A 221 7.23 -1.14 -8.16
CA LEU A 221 7.18 -0.17 -7.07
C LEU A 221 6.99 1.28 -7.55
N ALA A 222 7.56 1.65 -8.70
CA ALA A 222 7.46 3.03 -9.19
C ALA A 222 6.03 3.39 -9.62
N ALA A 223 5.31 2.48 -10.28
CA ALA A 223 3.90 2.67 -10.58
C ALA A 223 3.06 2.65 -9.30
N GLN A 224 3.33 1.73 -8.38
CA GLN A 224 2.65 1.67 -7.08
C GLN A 224 2.80 2.97 -6.29
N GLU A 225 4.01 3.54 -6.22
CA GLU A 225 4.29 4.81 -5.53
C GLU A 225 3.52 5.98 -6.15
N THR A 226 3.46 6.09 -7.48
CA THR A 226 2.75 7.18 -8.16
C THR A 226 1.23 7.04 -8.06
N LEU A 227 0.69 5.83 -8.16
CA LEU A 227 -0.73 5.53 -7.96
C LEU A 227 -1.17 5.85 -6.52
N ALA A 228 -0.38 5.43 -5.53
CA ALA A 228 -0.64 5.72 -4.12
C ALA A 228 -0.58 7.24 -3.83
N LEU A 229 0.36 7.95 -4.46
CA LEU A 229 0.49 9.39 -4.31
C LEU A 229 -0.74 10.12 -4.87
N GLU A 230 -1.24 9.73 -6.03
CA GLU A 230 -2.45 10.32 -6.63
C GLU A 230 -3.71 10.01 -5.82
N ALA A 231 -3.82 8.80 -5.29
CA ALA A 231 -4.96 8.35 -4.49
C ALA A 231 -4.99 8.89 -3.04
N GLY A 232 -4.03 9.72 -2.67
CA GLY A 232 -3.98 10.20 -1.29
C GLY A 232 -3.61 9.14 -0.26
N SER A 233 -3.08 8.02 -0.70
CA SER A 233 -2.74 6.92 0.16
C SER A 233 -1.42 7.18 0.88
N PHE A 234 -1.44 7.18 2.22
CA PHE A 234 -0.22 7.29 3.02
C PHE A 234 0.58 6.00 2.89
N GLY A 235 1.70 6.07 2.17
CA GLY A 235 2.65 4.96 2.11
C GLY A 235 3.28 4.68 3.48
N ALA A 236 3.94 3.53 3.60
CA ALA A 236 4.76 3.17 4.75
C ALA A 236 6.03 4.05 4.83
N ASN A 237 5.84 5.34 5.10
CA ASN A 237 6.89 6.35 5.14
C ASN A 237 7.36 6.55 6.58
N GLU A 238 8.65 6.41 6.85
CA GLU A 238 9.23 6.59 8.19
C GLU A 238 8.91 7.96 8.80
N PHE A 239 8.75 8.99 7.98
CA PHE A 239 8.37 10.32 8.43
C PHE A 239 6.97 10.33 9.06
N LEU A 240 6.01 9.59 8.50
CA LEU A 240 4.63 9.53 8.98
C LEU A 240 4.45 8.56 10.14
N ILE A 241 5.10 7.38 10.08
CA ILE A 241 4.97 6.30 11.06
C ILE A 241 5.70 6.54 12.39
N SER A 242 6.12 7.74 12.71
CA SER A 242 6.71 8.10 14.00
C SER A 242 6.01 9.30 14.63
N ARG A 243 4.80 9.61 14.17
CA ARG A 243 4.00 10.77 14.58
C ARG A 243 2.65 10.34 15.12
N PRO A 244 1.95 11.20 15.90
CA PRO A 244 0.56 10.93 16.27
C PRO A 244 -0.28 10.64 15.01
N ALA A 245 -1.02 9.53 15.01
CA ALA A 245 -1.81 9.11 13.85
C ALA A 245 -2.85 10.19 13.46
N ALA A 246 -3.47 10.83 14.45
CA ALA A 246 -4.39 11.94 14.22
C ALA A 246 -3.72 13.12 13.49
N ASP A 247 -2.48 13.46 13.86
CA ASP A 247 -1.72 14.53 13.20
C ASP A 247 -1.35 14.16 11.76
N VAL A 248 -0.98 12.90 11.51
CA VAL A 248 -0.69 12.42 10.15
C VAL A 248 -1.88 12.65 9.24
N LEU A 249 -3.08 12.26 9.68
CA LEU A 249 -4.31 12.41 8.89
C LEU A 249 -4.73 13.89 8.74
N ALA A 250 -4.61 14.68 9.81
CA ALA A 250 -5.10 16.06 9.83
C ALA A 250 -4.12 17.09 9.22
N LYS A 251 -2.84 16.74 9.11
CA LYS A 251 -1.77 17.69 8.76
C LYS A 251 -0.96 17.30 7.52
N THR A 252 -1.43 16.32 6.75
CA THR A 252 -0.77 15.92 5.50
C THR A 252 -1.67 16.24 4.31
N ALA A 253 -1.11 16.89 3.31
CA ALA A 253 -1.84 17.27 2.09
C ALA A 253 -0.99 17.02 0.84
N LEU A 254 -1.69 16.85 -0.27
CA LEU A 254 -1.08 16.82 -1.60
C LEU A 254 -0.66 18.23 -2.01
N VAL A 255 0.53 18.32 -2.56
CA VAL A 255 1.08 19.53 -3.18
C VAL A 255 1.42 19.19 -4.62
N THR A 256 0.99 19.99 -5.56
CA THR A 256 1.33 19.82 -6.98
C THR A 256 2.34 20.89 -7.41
N PHE A 257 3.24 20.51 -8.29
CA PHE A 257 4.33 21.37 -8.78
C PHE A 257 4.25 21.56 -10.29
N GLU A 258 4.75 22.68 -10.75
CA GLU A 258 4.89 22.92 -12.18
C GLU A 258 5.97 22.01 -12.79
N GLY A 259 5.65 21.41 -13.95
CA GLY A 259 6.57 20.54 -14.69
C GLY A 259 6.70 19.12 -14.11
N ARG A 260 7.83 18.49 -14.38
CA ARG A 260 8.05 17.05 -14.11
C ARG A 260 8.94 16.74 -12.91
N ARG A 261 9.55 17.73 -12.30
CA ARG A 261 10.49 17.55 -11.19
C ARG A 261 9.76 17.61 -9.86
N ALA A 262 9.75 16.50 -9.13
CA ALA A 262 9.20 16.44 -7.79
C ALA A 262 10.32 16.62 -6.74
N PRO A 263 10.05 17.36 -5.65
CA PRO A 263 10.94 17.36 -4.50
C PRO A 263 10.92 16.00 -3.81
N LEU A 264 12.08 15.55 -3.33
CA LEU A 264 12.24 14.27 -2.65
C LEU A 264 11.79 14.34 -1.19
N ALA A 265 11.58 13.17 -0.57
CA ALA A 265 11.28 13.05 0.84
C ALA A 265 12.30 13.81 1.72
N GLY A 266 11.82 14.53 2.73
CA GLY A 266 12.62 15.37 3.62
C GLY A 266 12.90 16.79 3.12
N VAL A 267 12.60 17.11 1.85
CA VAL A 267 12.74 18.48 1.33
C VAL A 267 11.72 19.39 2.00
N LYS A 268 12.17 20.60 2.36
CA LYS A 268 11.34 21.62 2.99
C LYS A 268 10.54 22.39 1.95
N LEU A 269 9.28 22.65 2.27
CA LEU A 269 8.42 23.53 1.51
C LEU A 269 8.42 24.92 2.15
N LEU A 270 8.68 25.92 1.34
CA LEU A 270 8.79 27.31 1.76
C LEU A 270 7.61 28.12 1.21
N ASN A 271 7.09 29.04 2.00
CA ASN A 271 6.14 30.03 1.51
C ASN A 271 6.85 31.13 0.69
N GLU A 272 6.11 32.10 0.14
CA GLU A 272 6.64 33.21 -0.65
C GLU A 272 7.64 34.09 0.11
N GLU A 273 7.57 34.10 1.44
CA GLU A 273 8.50 34.84 2.31
C GLU A 273 9.80 34.05 2.62
N GLY A 274 9.91 32.82 2.11
CA GLY A 274 11.04 31.91 2.36
C GLY A 274 11.01 31.22 3.72
N LYS A 275 9.88 31.25 4.44
CA LYS A 275 9.68 30.54 5.70
C LYS A 275 9.30 29.09 5.42
N GLU A 276 9.93 28.15 6.15
CA GLU A 276 9.55 26.73 6.14
C GLU A 276 8.15 26.57 6.72
N ILE A 277 7.25 25.92 5.97
CA ILE A 277 5.86 25.65 6.36
C ILE A 277 5.51 24.17 6.37
N ALA A 278 6.25 23.35 5.64
CA ALA A 278 6.03 21.90 5.57
C ALA A 278 7.30 21.14 5.19
N ALA A 279 7.22 19.81 5.28
CA ALA A 279 8.25 18.92 4.76
C ALA A 279 7.62 17.84 3.87
N VAL A 280 8.25 17.55 2.75
CA VAL A 280 7.85 16.50 1.82
C VAL A 280 8.03 15.13 2.47
N THR A 281 7.01 14.29 2.40
CA THR A 281 7.06 12.90 2.89
C THR A 281 7.34 11.90 1.76
N THR A 282 6.78 12.16 0.58
CA THR A 282 7.05 11.44 -0.67
C THR A 282 6.73 12.36 -1.83
N GLY A 283 7.44 12.20 -2.96
CA GLY A 283 7.18 13.00 -4.15
C GLY A 283 7.64 12.28 -5.41
N ALA A 284 6.85 12.41 -6.47
CA ALA A 284 7.10 11.81 -7.77
C ALA A 284 6.46 12.63 -8.90
N TYR A 285 6.85 12.34 -10.14
CA TYR A 285 6.04 12.71 -11.30
C TYR A 285 4.83 11.78 -11.36
N CYS A 286 3.63 12.34 -11.38
CA CYS A 286 2.37 11.61 -11.43
C CYS A 286 1.82 11.60 -12.86
N PRO A 287 1.82 10.44 -13.53
CA PRO A 287 1.36 10.34 -14.92
C PRO A 287 -0.09 10.74 -15.12
N GLY A 288 -1.00 10.40 -14.19
CA GLY A 288 -2.40 10.75 -14.28
C GLY A 288 -2.66 12.25 -14.10
N LEU A 289 -1.83 12.95 -13.31
CA LEU A 289 -1.89 14.40 -13.13
C LEU A 289 -1.10 15.18 -14.19
N GLU A 290 -0.28 14.49 -15.00
CA GLU A 290 0.67 15.08 -15.98
C GLU A 290 1.63 16.11 -15.36
N ARG A 291 1.91 16.03 -14.05
CA ARG A 291 2.78 16.95 -13.30
C ARG A 291 3.45 16.27 -12.12
N ALA A 292 4.43 16.95 -11.55
CA ALA A 292 5.03 16.52 -10.30
C ALA A 292 4.07 16.79 -9.12
N ALA A 293 4.02 15.86 -8.17
CA ALA A 293 3.26 16.02 -6.94
C ALA A 293 4.07 15.48 -5.75
N ALA A 294 3.70 15.91 -4.56
CA ALA A 294 4.26 15.41 -3.31
C ALA A 294 3.21 15.42 -2.20
N TRP A 295 3.26 14.42 -1.34
CA TRP A 295 2.63 14.49 -0.02
C TRP A 295 3.53 15.25 0.91
N ALA A 296 2.97 16.21 1.64
CA ALA A 296 3.71 17.05 2.58
C ALA A 296 3.00 17.15 3.93
N TYR A 297 3.79 17.10 5.00
CA TYR A 297 3.31 17.29 6.36
C TYR A 297 3.48 18.75 6.78
N PHE A 298 2.39 19.39 7.22
CA PHE A 298 2.28 20.77 7.64
C PHE A 298 2.13 20.85 9.18
N PRO A 299 3.19 21.05 9.95
CA PRO A 299 3.13 20.98 11.42
C PRO A 299 2.15 22.00 12.03
N GLU A 300 2.01 23.17 11.45
CA GLU A 300 1.14 24.26 11.91
C GLU A 300 -0.30 24.17 11.36
N GLY A 301 -0.59 23.16 10.53
CA GLY A 301 -1.87 22.97 9.84
C GLY A 301 -1.75 23.21 8.34
N ILE A 302 -2.66 22.59 7.58
CA ILE A 302 -2.69 22.67 6.12
C ILE A 302 -3.17 24.08 5.72
N PRO A 303 -2.42 24.81 4.88
CA PRO A 303 -2.88 26.08 4.31
C PRO A 303 -4.10 25.90 3.39
N GLU A 304 -4.76 27.00 3.04
CA GLU A 304 -5.85 26.97 2.06
C GLU A 304 -5.37 26.39 0.72
N ALA A 305 -6.27 25.66 0.04
CA ALA A 305 -6.00 25.15 -1.31
C ALA A 305 -5.61 26.29 -2.27
N GLY A 306 -4.63 26.03 -3.13
CA GLY A 306 -4.06 27.03 -4.02
C GLY A 306 -2.97 27.91 -3.38
N THR A 307 -2.67 27.78 -2.08
CA THR A 307 -1.57 28.52 -1.45
C THR A 307 -0.25 28.21 -2.16
N PRO A 308 0.47 29.24 -2.67
CA PRO A 308 1.73 29.05 -3.38
C PRO A 308 2.86 28.67 -2.42
N LEU A 309 3.77 27.84 -2.91
CA LEU A 309 4.95 27.41 -2.18
C LEU A 309 6.10 27.06 -3.13
N HIS A 310 7.28 26.93 -2.57
CA HIS A 310 8.50 26.61 -3.31
C HIS A 310 9.25 25.45 -2.63
N ALA A 311 9.96 24.67 -3.44
CA ALA A 311 10.80 23.58 -2.97
C ALA A 311 12.07 23.46 -3.81
N ASP A 312 13.12 22.87 -3.25
CA ASP A 312 14.28 22.41 -4.01
C ASP A 312 14.03 21.02 -4.57
N ALA A 313 14.06 20.87 -5.88
CA ALA A 313 13.98 19.59 -6.56
C ALA A 313 15.34 19.27 -7.21
N SER A 314 16.27 18.73 -6.42
CA SER A 314 17.63 18.36 -6.85
C SER A 314 18.41 19.55 -7.43
N GLY A 315 18.48 20.65 -6.67
CA GLY A 315 19.20 21.87 -7.04
C GLY A 315 18.44 22.81 -7.99
N VAL A 316 17.17 22.55 -8.22
CA VAL A 316 16.28 23.42 -8.99
C VAL A 316 15.09 23.81 -8.13
N THR A 317 14.87 25.12 -7.95
CA THR A 317 13.66 25.60 -7.28
C THR A 317 12.44 25.35 -8.17
N VAL A 318 11.48 24.64 -7.64
CA VAL A 318 10.17 24.39 -8.27
C VAL A 318 9.07 25.13 -7.51
N SER A 319 8.14 25.69 -8.25
CA SER A 319 6.93 26.32 -7.69
C SER A 319 5.80 25.32 -7.68
N GLY A 320 4.96 25.38 -6.66
CA GLY A 320 3.81 24.53 -6.50
C GLY A 320 2.71 25.18 -5.68
N THR A 321 1.61 24.45 -5.53
CA THR A 321 0.46 24.87 -4.73
C THR A 321 -0.06 23.73 -3.89
N VAL A 322 -0.65 24.07 -2.74
CA VAL A 322 -1.40 23.11 -1.90
C VAL A 322 -2.62 22.65 -2.71
N GLY A 323 -2.86 21.33 -2.80
CA GLY A 323 -4.02 20.77 -3.47
C GLY A 323 -5.33 20.98 -2.70
N GLU A 324 -6.46 20.66 -3.35
CA GLU A 324 -7.80 20.67 -2.75
C GLU A 324 -7.98 19.49 -1.78
#